data_f2a0e15a0aa8a3355eb71c0feccab780
#
_entry.id   f2a0e15a0aa8a3355eb71c0feccab780
#
_cell.length_a   1.000
_cell.length_b   1.000
_cell.length_c   1.000
_cell.angle_alpha   90.00
_cell.angle_beta   90.00
_cell.angle_gamma   90.00
#
_symmetry.space_group_name_H-M   'P 1'
#
loop_
_entity.id
_entity.type
_entity.pdbx_description
1 polymer ?
#
loop_
_entity_poly.entity_id
_entity_poly.type
_entity_poly.pdbx_seq_one_letter_code
_entity_poly.pdbx_strand_id
1 'polypeptide(L)'
;MFKIKHKFLLFVVASFLLLILANGCGKPAECEVNADCGKRTCSAASCADNQCKYSTVQNCCGNKINDSIENGKPGNSCTCPADYGACTGKAKIEAGSRTYDAQYMQYFCENDECVLGVPLEDIRPVTLLDEGEFNLFTLETTVTYNEPFDVNKDAFAFRISLKDYKEGIVLPVELNKILLKNGEILFAERDINSALENIGDTVTINVPLDYHLEQVEEVGGLTYQMNYEYIQEVKDERLPDGSYSYKDELVRDDYQKRFTTKITFVRSGAGT
;
A
#
# COMPACT_ATOMS: atom_id res chain seq x y z
N MET A 1 -25.00 -92.03 -33.80
CA MET A 1 -25.65 -91.64 -32.54
C MET A 1 -24.61 -90.94 -31.57
N PHE A 2 -23.89 -89.96 -32.06
CA PHE A 2 -22.81 -89.32 -31.22
C PHE A 2 -22.70 -87.78 -31.36
N LYS A 3 -23.54 -87.15 -32.16
CA LYS A 3 -23.44 -85.69 -32.38
C LYS A 3 -24.23 -84.85 -31.36
N ILE A 4 -25.08 -85.43 -30.53
CA ILE A 4 -25.91 -84.69 -29.57
C ILE A 4 -25.19 -84.38 -28.24
N LYS A 5 -24.30 -85.23 -27.82
CA LYS A 5 -23.52 -85.10 -26.54
C LYS A 5 -22.56 -83.87 -26.54
N HIS A 6 -21.99 -83.54 -27.67
CA HIS A 6 -21.02 -82.44 -27.73
C HIS A 6 -21.69 -81.06 -27.64
N LYS A 7 -22.87 -80.91 -28.19
CA LYS A 7 -23.60 -79.62 -28.11
C LYS A 7 -24.10 -79.37 -26.68
N PHE A 8 -24.52 -80.41 -25.97
CA PHE A 8 -24.98 -80.23 -24.58
C PHE A 8 -23.81 -79.94 -23.64
N LEU A 9 -22.63 -80.51 -23.84
CA LEU A 9 -21.42 -80.23 -23.06
C LEU A 9 -20.95 -78.78 -23.28
N LEU A 10 -20.97 -78.25 -24.52
CA LEU A 10 -20.65 -76.86 -24.86
C LEU A 10 -21.59 -75.92 -24.20
N PHE A 11 -22.91 -76.20 -24.13
CA PHE A 11 -23.88 -75.33 -23.50
C PHE A 11 -23.71 -75.25 -21.97
N VAL A 12 -23.39 -76.40 -21.33
CA VAL A 12 -23.14 -76.44 -19.89
C VAL A 12 -21.83 -75.70 -19.53
N VAL A 13 -20.77 -75.84 -20.32
CA VAL A 13 -19.48 -75.14 -20.11
C VAL A 13 -19.69 -73.61 -20.37
N ALA A 14 -20.41 -73.22 -21.39
CA ALA A 14 -20.71 -71.80 -21.66
C ALA A 14 -21.59 -71.18 -20.57
N SER A 15 -22.58 -71.91 -20.04
CA SER A 15 -23.40 -71.47 -18.92
C SER A 15 -22.64 -71.35 -17.61
N PHE A 16 -21.67 -72.22 -17.35
CA PHE A 16 -20.81 -72.19 -16.18
C PHE A 16 -19.78 -71.04 -16.27
N LEU A 17 -19.25 -70.76 -17.48
CA LEU A 17 -18.37 -69.60 -17.72
C LEU A 17 -19.12 -68.27 -17.55
N LEU A 18 -20.37 -68.20 -17.99
CA LEU A 18 -21.23 -67.01 -17.79
C LEU A 18 -21.57 -66.76 -16.32
N LEU A 19 -21.76 -67.83 -15.52
CA LEU A 19 -21.97 -67.72 -14.07
C LEU A 19 -20.74 -67.27 -13.31
N ILE A 20 -19.52 -67.65 -13.75
CA ILE A 20 -18.28 -67.19 -13.18
C ILE A 20 -18.02 -65.72 -13.51
N LEU A 21 -18.38 -65.30 -14.72
CA LEU A 21 -18.24 -63.91 -15.14
C LEU A 21 -19.26 -62.95 -14.47
N ALA A 22 -20.42 -63.48 -14.06
CA ALA A 22 -21.44 -62.68 -13.35
C ALA A 22 -21.14 -62.43 -11.87
N ASN A 23 -20.26 -63.20 -11.26
CA ASN A 23 -19.87 -63.07 -9.85
C ASN A 23 -18.55 -62.29 -9.63
N GLY A 24 -17.95 -61.71 -10.70
CA GLY A 24 -16.57 -61.26 -10.68
C GLY A 24 -16.34 -59.72 -10.60
N CYS A 25 -17.36 -58.88 -10.40
CA CYS A 25 -17.14 -57.41 -10.32
C CYS A 25 -17.69 -56.76 -9.03
N GLY A 26 -17.47 -57.39 -7.90
CA GLY A 26 -17.52 -56.68 -6.62
C GLY A 26 -16.28 -55.80 -6.50
N LYS A 27 -16.44 -54.49 -6.34
CA LYS A 27 -15.28 -53.64 -5.99
C LYS A 27 -14.62 -54.23 -4.73
N PRO A 28 -13.30 -54.35 -4.68
CA PRO A 28 -12.63 -54.80 -3.47
C PRO A 28 -13.05 -53.93 -2.28
N ALA A 29 -13.22 -54.55 -1.12
CA ALA A 29 -13.51 -53.83 0.12
C ALA A 29 -12.38 -52.82 0.40
N GLU A 30 -12.72 -51.54 0.53
CA GLU A 30 -11.76 -50.47 0.82
C GLU A 30 -11.57 -50.32 2.32
N CYS A 31 -12.53 -50.74 3.13
CA CYS A 31 -12.53 -50.59 4.59
C CYS A 31 -13.42 -51.64 5.27
N GLU A 32 -13.10 -51.97 6.54
CA GLU A 32 -13.96 -52.71 7.45
C GLU A 32 -14.46 -51.82 8.60
N VAL A 33 -13.62 -50.85 9.00
CA VAL A 33 -13.92 -49.85 10.02
C VAL A 33 -13.57 -48.44 9.53
N ASN A 34 -14.12 -47.43 10.18
CA ASN A 34 -13.85 -46.03 9.81
C ASN A 34 -12.37 -45.64 9.83
N ALA A 35 -11.59 -46.32 10.70
CA ALA A 35 -10.13 -46.10 10.82
C ALA A 35 -9.33 -46.53 9.58
N ASP A 36 -9.87 -47.41 8.77
CA ASP A 36 -9.21 -47.88 7.54
C ASP A 36 -9.28 -46.84 6.44
N CYS A 37 -10.20 -45.87 6.57
CA CYS A 37 -10.34 -44.80 5.60
C CYS A 37 -9.27 -43.73 5.84
N GLY A 38 -8.49 -43.45 4.79
CA GLY A 38 -7.43 -42.44 4.83
C GLY A 38 -7.98 -41.06 5.24
N LYS A 39 -7.20 -40.33 6.03
CA LYS A 39 -7.57 -38.95 6.43
C LYS A 39 -7.50 -38.00 5.23
N ARG A 40 -8.56 -37.21 5.06
CA ARG A 40 -8.60 -36.09 4.10
C ARG A 40 -8.84 -34.80 4.86
N THR A 41 -8.18 -33.73 4.43
CA THR A 41 -8.37 -32.39 5.04
C THR A 41 -9.84 -32.02 4.98
N CYS A 42 -10.38 -31.51 6.08
CA CYS A 42 -11.76 -31.04 6.23
C CYS A 42 -12.82 -32.06 5.80
N SER A 43 -12.55 -33.34 5.98
CA SER A 43 -13.52 -34.41 5.65
C SER A 43 -13.58 -35.41 6.80
N ALA A 44 -14.79 -35.76 7.22
CA ALA A 44 -15.06 -36.89 8.11
C ALA A 44 -15.19 -38.17 7.27
N ALA A 45 -14.35 -39.15 7.55
CA ALA A 45 -14.36 -40.45 6.87
C ALA A 45 -15.26 -41.43 7.60
N SER A 46 -16.08 -42.20 6.84
CA SER A 46 -16.89 -43.30 7.36
C SER A 46 -16.82 -44.50 6.40
N CYS A 47 -16.73 -45.70 6.97
CA CYS A 47 -16.84 -46.94 6.21
C CYS A 47 -18.29 -47.33 6.10
N ALA A 48 -18.86 -47.30 4.89
CA ALA A 48 -20.20 -47.76 4.63
C ALA A 48 -20.24 -48.63 3.36
N ASP A 49 -20.86 -49.82 3.47
CA ASP A 49 -20.90 -50.80 2.39
C ASP A 49 -19.51 -51.22 1.90
N ASN A 50 -18.56 -51.38 2.82
CA ASN A 50 -17.14 -51.67 2.57
C ASN A 50 -16.44 -50.65 1.65
N GLN A 51 -16.93 -49.39 1.62
CA GLN A 51 -16.31 -48.32 0.88
C GLN A 51 -16.16 -47.08 1.78
N CYS A 52 -15.04 -46.37 1.59
CA CYS A 52 -14.80 -45.13 2.32
C CYS A 52 -15.63 -43.97 1.76
N LYS A 53 -16.57 -43.47 2.57
CA LYS A 53 -17.37 -42.27 2.28
C LYS A 53 -16.81 -41.08 3.05
N TYR A 54 -16.72 -39.93 2.40
CA TYR A 54 -16.19 -38.70 2.99
C TYR A 54 -17.29 -37.65 2.98
N SER A 55 -17.58 -37.09 4.15
CA SER A 55 -18.47 -35.93 4.29
C SER A 55 -17.67 -34.69 4.64
N THR A 56 -18.05 -33.56 4.09
CA THR A 56 -17.41 -32.26 4.36
C THR A 56 -17.63 -31.83 5.81
N VAL A 57 -16.59 -31.36 6.48
CA VAL A 57 -16.65 -30.78 7.81
C VAL A 57 -16.82 -29.26 7.67
N GLN A 58 -17.83 -28.70 8.31
CA GLN A 58 -18.05 -27.25 8.36
C GLN A 58 -17.01 -26.55 9.25
N ASN A 59 -16.80 -25.27 9.05
CA ASN A 59 -15.86 -24.42 9.78
C ASN A 59 -14.41 -24.95 9.71
N CYS A 60 -14.05 -25.56 8.61
CA CYS A 60 -12.73 -26.16 8.38
C CYS A 60 -12.12 -25.67 7.08
N CYS A 61 -11.06 -24.90 7.19
CA CYS A 61 -10.38 -24.32 6.02
C CYS A 61 -9.84 -25.40 5.07
N GLY A 62 -10.28 -25.34 3.82
CA GLY A 62 -9.99 -26.32 2.76
C GLY A 62 -11.17 -27.24 2.44
N ASN A 63 -12.38 -26.94 2.95
CA ASN A 63 -13.59 -27.70 2.64
C ASN A 63 -14.29 -27.22 1.36
N LYS A 64 -13.83 -26.11 0.73
CA LYS A 64 -14.39 -25.42 -0.43
C LYS A 64 -15.73 -24.73 -0.17
N ILE A 65 -16.01 -24.40 1.08
CA ILE A 65 -17.19 -23.63 1.53
C ILE A 65 -16.65 -22.40 2.25
N ASN A 66 -17.17 -21.23 1.91
CA ASN A 66 -16.81 -19.98 2.59
C ASN A 66 -17.61 -19.89 3.90
N ASP A 67 -17.12 -20.57 4.94
CA ASP A 67 -17.74 -20.51 6.27
C ASP A 67 -17.35 -19.22 6.97
N SER A 68 -18.29 -18.60 7.72
CA SER A 68 -18.01 -17.35 8.46
C SER A 68 -16.94 -17.51 9.55
N ILE A 69 -16.67 -18.74 9.96
CA ILE A 69 -15.60 -19.12 10.87
C ILE A 69 -14.84 -20.26 10.23
N GLU A 70 -13.51 -20.15 10.19
CA GLU A 70 -12.60 -21.15 9.65
C GLU A 70 -11.52 -21.50 10.68
N ASN A 71 -11.48 -22.77 11.09
CA ASN A 71 -10.54 -23.24 12.12
C ASN A 71 -10.54 -22.35 13.40
N GLY A 72 -11.70 -21.78 13.76
CA GLY A 72 -11.87 -20.94 14.93
C GLY A 72 -11.52 -19.46 14.73
N LYS A 73 -11.21 -19.03 13.52
CA LYS A 73 -11.00 -17.62 13.13
C LYS A 73 -12.11 -17.14 12.19
N PRO A 74 -12.36 -15.83 12.07
CA PRO A 74 -13.22 -15.29 11.01
C PRO A 74 -12.75 -15.77 9.64
N GLY A 75 -13.67 -16.30 8.81
CA GLY A 75 -13.32 -16.79 7.48
C GLY A 75 -13.10 -15.65 6.49
N ASN A 76 -11.90 -15.57 5.91
CA ASN A 76 -11.55 -14.64 4.85
C ASN A 76 -10.28 -15.11 4.10
N SER A 77 -9.85 -14.33 3.10
CA SER A 77 -8.68 -14.65 2.26
C SER A 77 -7.35 -14.77 3.02
N CYS A 78 -7.25 -14.19 4.22
CA CYS A 78 -6.04 -14.25 5.04
C CYS A 78 -6.04 -15.42 6.02
N THR A 79 -7.19 -15.75 6.57
CA THR A 79 -7.33 -16.83 7.55
C THR A 79 -7.56 -18.18 6.90
N CYS A 80 -8.20 -18.18 5.73
CA CYS A 80 -8.45 -19.38 4.94
C CYS A 80 -8.34 -19.14 3.42
N PRO A 81 -7.13 -18.99 2.87
CA PRO A 81 -6.94 -18.78 1.44
C PRO A 81 -7.38 -19.97 0.58
N ALA A 82 -7.49 -21.18 1.16
CA ALA A 82 -7.91 -22.37 0.44
C ALA A 82 -9.37 -22.33 -0.01
N ASP A 83 -10.23 -21.65 0.74
CA ASP A 83 -11.65 -21.53 0.45
C ASP A 83 -12.01 -20.16 -0.12
N TYR A 84 -11.43 -19.09 0.39
CA TYR A 84 -11.70 -17.71 -0.01
C TYR A 84 -10.85 -17.19 -1.17
N GLY A 85 -9.78 -17.93 -1.55
CA GLY A 85 -8.74 -17.42 -2.44
C GLY A 85 -7.68 -16.63 -1.68
N ALA A 86 -6.51 -16.49 -2.29
CA ALA A 86 -5.39 -15.80 -1.66
C ALA A 86 -5.58 -14.27 -1.70
N CYS A 87 -5.27 -13.60 -0.58
CA CYS A 87 -5.14 -12.15 -0.54
C CYS A 87 -3.79 -11.75 -1.14
N THR A 88 -3.72 -11.67 -2.45
CA THR A 88 -2.49 -11.34 -3.19
C THR A 88 -2.84 -10.66 -4.51
N GLY A 89 -1.86 -9.99 -5.09
CA GLY A 89 -1.95 -9.36 -6.40
C GLY A 89 -1.81 -7.84 -6.33
N LYS A 90 -1.39 -7.26 -7.42
CA LYS A 90 -1.23 -5.81 -7.55
C LYS A 90 -2.55 -5.14 -7.88
N ALA A 91 -2.75 -3.94 -7.37
CA ALA A 91 -3.85 -3.08 -7.79
C ALA A 91 -3.74 -2.75 -9.28
N LYS A 92 -4.85 -2.39 -9.89
CA LYS A 92 -4.90 -2.00 -11.30
C LYS A 92 -5.02 -0.49 -11.43
N ILE A 93 -4.27 0.06 -12.38
CA ILE A 93 -4.26 1.47 -12.75
C ILE A 93 -4.76 1.57 -14.18
N GLU A 94 -5.66 2.49 -14.45
CA GLU A 94 -6.17 2.77 -15.78
C GLU A 94 -5.43 3.94 -16.41
N ALA A 95 -4.90 3.74 -17.63
CA ALA A 95 -4.28 4.81 -18.42
C ALA A 95 -4.89 4.81 -19.83
N GLY A 96 -5.88 5.66 -20.02
CA GLY A 96 -6.70 5.70 -21.23
C GLY A 96 -7.49 4.39 -21.41
N SER A 97 -7.20 3.64 -22.49
CA SER A 97 -7.84 2.34 -22.77
C SER A 97 -7.06 1.13 -22.25
N ARG A 98 -6.00 1.33 -21.51
CA ARG A 98 -5.13 0.25 -21.03
C ARG A 98 -5.14 0.19 -19.51
N THR A 99 -5.02 -1.03 -19.00
CA THR A 99 -4.91 -1.32 -17.56
C THR A 99 -3.51 -1.87 -17.28
N TYR A 100 -2.86 -1.36 -16.26
CA TYR A 100 -1.52 -1.77 -15.81
C TYR A 100 -1.57 -2.20 -14.35
N ASP A 101 -0.59 -3.00 -13.94
CA ASP A 101 -0.37 -3.27 -12.52
C ASP A 101 0.25 -2.04 -11.86
N ALA A 102 -0.25 -1.69 -10.66
CA ALA A 102 0.39 -0.71 -9.80
C ALA A 102 1.82 -1.14 -9.47
N GLN A 103 2.72 -0.19 -9.31
CA GLN A 103 4.10 -0.49 -8.95
C GLN A 103 4.21 -0.94 -7.50
N TYR A 104 3.57 -0.22 -6.58
CA TYR A 104 3.67 -0.42 -5.13
C TYR A 104 2.39 -0.96 -4.51
N MET A 105 1.21 -0.55 -5.00
CA MET A 105 -0.07 -0.92 -4.40
C MET A 105 -0.42 -2.37 -4.67
N GLN A 106 -0.54 -3.18 -3.61
CA GLN A 106 -0.88 -4.59 -3.69
C GLN A 106 -1.75 -5.05 -2.52
N TYR A 107 -2.40 -6.19 -2.71
CA TYR A 107 -3.17 -6.84 -1.67
C TYR A 107 -2.26 -7.72 -0.82
N PHE A 108 -2.35 -7.61 0.50
CA PHE A 108 -1.65 -8.45 1.45
C PHE A 108 -2.43 -8.56 2.76
N CYS A 109 -2.05 -9.52 3.60
CA CYS A 109 -2.70 -9.73 4.88
C CYS A 109 -2.05 -8.87 5.97
N GLU A 110 -2.86 -8.05 6.63
CA GLU A 110 -2.48 -7.30 7.82
C GLU A 110 -3.52 -7.55 8.92
N ASN A 111 -3.09 -8.03 10.08
CA ASN A 111 -3.97 -8.37 11.22
C ASN A 111 -5.14 -9.31 10.87
N ASP A 112 -4.87 -10.35 10.08
CA ASP A 112 -5.85 -11.31 9.57
C ASP A 112 -6.90 -10.69 8.60
N GLU A 113 -6.71 -9.46 8.11
CA GLU A 113 -7.55 -8.78 7.12
C GLU A 113 -6.81 -8.59 5.80
N CYS A 114 -7.53 -8.70 4.69
CA CYS A 114 -6.98 -8.43 3.36
C CYS A 114 -7.06 -6.93 3.08
N VAL A 115 -5.90 -6.29 3.03
CA VAL A 115 -5.78 -4.84 2.82
C VAL A 115 -5.11 -4.53 1.49
N LEU A 116 -5.48 -3.39 0.90
CA LEU A 116 -4.77 -2.80 -0.22
C LEU A 116 -3.83 -1.72 0.31
N GLY A 117 -2.55 -1.87 0.06
CA GLY A 117 -1.55 -0.92 0.56
C GLY A 117 -0.16 -1.18 0.00
N VAL A 118 0.82 -0.52 0.60
CA VAL A 118 2.24 -0.70 0.31
C VAL A 118 2.86 -1.55 1.43
N PRO A 119 3.50 -2.67 1.11
CA PRO A 119 4.26 -3.43 2.10
C PRO A 119 5.38 -2.59 2.73
N LEU A 120 5.65 -2.80 4.02
CA LEU A 120 6.66 -2.03 4.76
C LEU A 120 8.05 -2.10 4.14
N GLU A 121 8.41 -3.23 3.53
CA GLU A 121 9.69 -3.43 2.83
C GLU A 121 9.87 -2.58 1.58
N ASP A 122 8.79 -2.09 0.99
CA ASP A 122 8.79 -1.24 -0.20
C ASP A 122 8.82 0.26 0.14
N ILE A 123 8.60 0.63 1.40
CA ILE A 123 8.62 2.01 1.87
C ILE A 123 10.05 2.45 2.17
N ARG A 124 10.47 3.58 1.59
CA ARG A 124 11.81 4.14 1.79
C ARG A 124 11.72 5.61 2.19
N PRO A 125 12.38 6.02 3.27
CA PRO A 125 12.49 7.45 3.60
C PRO A 125 13.38 8.16 2.58
N VAL A 126 12.93 9.30 2.11
CA VAL A 126 13.67 10.21 1.22
C VAL A 126 13.90 11.50 1.97
N THR A 127 15.11 12.04 1.88
CA THR A 127 15.48 13.35 2.44
C THR A 127 16.03 14.22 1.32
N LEU A 128 15.45 15.39 1.14
CA LEU A 128 15.90 16.42 0.23
C LEU A 128 16.47 17.57 1.05
N LEU A 129 17.63 18.06 0.65
CA LEU A 129 18.27 19.25 1.23
C LEU A 129 18.23 20.36 0.19
N ASP A 130 17.80 21.52 0.62
CA ASP A 130 17.79 22.74 -0.18
C ASP A 130 18.39 23.89 0.60
N GLU A 131 19.28 24.63 -0.03
CA GLU A 131 19.86 25.86 0.50
C GLU A 131 19.34 27.02 -0.35
N GLY A 132 18.38 27.76 0.19
CA GLY A 132 17.78 28.93 -0.45
C GLY A 132 18.57 30.18 -0.10
N GLU A 133 19.16 30.83 -1.10
CA GLU A 133 19.76 32.14 -0.95
C GLU A 133 18.73 33.24 -1.20
N PHE A 134 18.49 34.06 -0.20
CA PHE A 134 17.64 35.25 -0.24
C PHE A 134 18.51 36.49 -0.32
N ASN A 135 17.91 37.63 -0.56
CA ASN A 135 18.71 38.86 -0.71
C ASN A 135 19.60 39.13 0.50
N LEU A 136 19.06 39.05 1.72
CA LEU A 136 19.78 39.38 2.97
C LEU A 136 20.00 38.20 3.90
N PHE A 137 19.54 36.99 3.59
CA PHE A 137 19.73 35.82 4.44
C PHE A 137 19.75 34.52 3.62
N THR A 138 20.14 33.44 4.28
CA THR A 138 20.17 32.08 3.71
C THR A 138 19.40 31.14 4.63
N LEU A 139 18.48 30.37 4.06
CA LEU A 139 17.80 29.28 4.76
C LEU A 139 18.28 27.94 4.26
N GLU A 140 18.45 27.01 5.20
CA GLU A 140 18.60 25.59 4.90
C GLU A 140 17.27 24.89 5.16
N THR A 141 16.74 24.24 4.14
CA THR A 141 15.48 23.51 4.23
C THR A 141 15.73 22.03 3.98
N THR A 142 15.40 21.19 4.96
CA THR A 142 15.40 19.73 4.82
C THR A 142 13.96 19.25 4.73
N VAL A 143 13.64 18.47 3.69
CA VAL A 143 12.32 17.86 3.51
C VAL A 143 12.45 16.36 3.57
N THR A 144 11.74 15.72 4.49
CA THR A 144 11.74 14.25 4.62
C THR A 144 10.33 13.71 4.39
N TYR A 145 10.23 12.63 3.61
CA TYR A 145 8.98 11.94 3.30
C TYR A 145 9.22 10.47 2.95
N ASN A 146 8.18 9.66 2.88
CA ASN A 146 8.25 8.27 2.42
C ASN A 146 8.05 8.16 0.91
N GLU A 147 8.76 7.26 0.27
CA GLU A 147 8.53 6.88 -1.14
C GLU A 147 8.21 5.38 -1.20
N PRO A 148 7.03 4.97 -1.71
CA PRO A 148 5.93 5.84 -2.15
C PRO A 148 5.27 6.60 -0.98
N PHE A 149 4.63 7.72 -1.29
CA PHE A 149 3.96 8.60 -0.32
C PHE A 149 2.48 8.23 -0.20
N ASP A 150 2.06 7.75 0.96
CA ASP A 150 0.66 7.44 1.23
C ASP A 150 -0.11 8.69 1.67
N VAL A 151 -0.98 9.20 0.80
CA VAL A 151 -1.73 10.44 1.05
C VAL A 151 -2.65 10.37 2.29
N ASN A 152 -3.01 9.17 2.74
CA ASN A 152 -3.85 8.99 3.92
C ASN A 152 -3.08 8.91 5.23
N LYS A 153 -1.76 8.65 5.19
CA LYS A 153 -0.96 8.33 6.38
C LYS A 153 0.26 9.21 6.54
N ASP A 154 0.85 9.66 5.42
CA ASP A 154 2.13 10.35 5.43
C ASP A 154 2.00 11.86 5.47
N ALA A 155 3.08 12.52 5.85
CA ALA A 155 3.24 13.96 5.78
C ALA A 155 4.67 14.29 5.33
N PHE A 156 4.84 15.39 4.63
CA PHE A 156 6.15 15.98 4.38
C PHE A 156 6.62 16.69 5.64
N ALA A 157 7.74 16.23 6.22
CA ALA A 157 8.37 16.88 7.35
C ALA A 157 9.38 17.92 6.83
N PHE A 158 9.07 19.20 7.00
CA PHE A 158 9.96 20.30 6.70
C PHE A 158 10.71 20.71 7.96
N ARG A 159 12.02 20.84 7.86
CA ARG A 159 12.87 21.46 8.84
C ARG A 159 13.58 22.63 8.17
N ILE A 160 13.33 23.85 8.64
CA ILE A 160 13.82 25.10 8.06
C ILE A 160 14.71 25.78 9.10
N SER A 161 15.94 26.12 8.74
CA SER A 161 16.91 26.74 9.64
C SER A 161 17.46 28.03 9.03
N LEU A 162 17.62 29.06 9.84
CA LEU A 162 18.40 30.25 9.46
C LEU A 162 19.89 29.91 9.49
N LYS A 163 20.53 29.89 8.32
CA LYS A 163 21.92 29.49 8.16
C LYS A 163 22.89 30.65 8.26
N ASP A 164 22.53 31.76 7.64
CA ASP A 164 23.35 32.96 7.61
C ASP A 164 22.49 34.18 7.30
N TYR A 165 22.99 35.39 7.61
CA TYR A 165 22.39 36.66 7.20
C TYR A 165 23.43 37.74 6.97
N LYS A 166 23.08 38.77 6.17
CA LYS A 166 23.94 39.89 5.78
C LYS A 166 23.57 41.15 6.58
N GLU A 167 24.50 42.10 6.63
CA GLU A 167 24.24 43.42 7.14
C GLU A 167 23.05 44.10 6.43
N GLY A 168 22.21 44.82 7.18
CA GLY A 168 21.03 45.50 6.68
C GLY A 168 19.73 44.71 6.88
N ILE A 169 19.76 43.48 7.41
CA ILE A 169 18.55 42.82 7.89
C ILE A 169 18.30 43.15 9.37
N VAL A 170 17.05 43.34 9.73
CA VAL A 170 16.56 43.39 11.11
C VAL A 170 15.80 42.14 11.40
N LEU A 171 16.36 41.28 12.25
CA LEU A 171 15.71 40.02 12.65
C LEU A 171 14.47 40.31 13.52
N PRO A 172 13.46 39.44 13.54
CA PRO A 172 13.48 38.08 12.99
C PRO A 172 13.16 38.01 11.49
N VAL A 173 13.50 36.85 10.87
CA VAL A 173 12.86 36.39 9.65
C VAL A 173 11.60 35.61 10.04
N GLU A 174 10.44 36.07 9.62
CA GLU A 174 9.18 35.41 9.90
C GLU A 174 8.78 34.49 8.76
N LEU A 175 8.53 33.23 9.09
CA LEU A 175 8.01 32.21 8.16
C LEU A 175 6.50 32.12 8.36
N ASN A 176 5.73 32.49 7.34
CA ASN A 176 4.29 32.61 7.48
C ASN A 176 3.55 31.34 7.08
N LYS A 177 3.91 30.79 5.91
CA LYS A 177 3.14 29.71 5.31
C LYS A 177 3.99 28.86 4.39
N ILE A 178 3.63 27.57 4.27
CA ILE A 178 4.14 26.66 3.27
C ILE A 178 3.00 26.07 2.44
N LEU A 179 3.19 26.01 1.12
CA LEU A 179 2.27 25.41 0.17
C LEU A 179 3.00 24.32 -0.60
N LEU A 180 2.30 23.22 -0.87
CA LEU A 180 2.75 22.16 -1.78
C LEU A 180 1.87 22.18 -3.03
N LYS A 181 2.49 22.23 -4.20
CA LYS A 181 1.79 22.37 -5.49
C LYS A 181 2.33 21.38 -6.53
N ASN A 182 1.46 20.94 -7.43
CA ASN A 182 1.84 20.29 -8.68
C ASN A 182 1.34 21.16 -9.84
N GLY A 183 2.22 21.95 -10.42
CA GLY A 183 1.83 23.03 -11.33
C GLY A 183 0.91 24.03 -10.63
N GLU A 184 -0.30 24.23 -11.16
CA GLU A 184 -1.30 25.15 -10.58
C GLU A 184 -2.18 24.48 -9.50
N ILE A 185 -2.08 23.16 -9.32
CA ILE A 185 -2.91 22.41 -8.37
C ILE A 185 -2.29 22.50 -6.98
N LEU A 186 -3.04 23.01 -6.01
CA LEU A 186 -2.66 23.04 -4.60
C LEU A 186 -2.92 21.64 -3.98
N PHE A 187 -1.86 21.02 -3.46
CA PHE A 187 -1.90 19.74 -2.78
C PHE A 187 -2.00 19.88 -1.27
N ALA A 188 -1.39 20.92 -0.71
CA ALA A 188 -1.47 21.22 0.71
C ALA A 188 -1.10 22.67 0.99
N GLU A 189 -1.62 23.19 2.11
CA GLU A 189 -1.30 24.50 2.68
C GLU A 189 -1.19 24.37 4.20
N ARG A 190 -0.15 24.96 4.79
CA ARG A 190 0.06 24.99 6.23
C ARG A 190 0.63 26.34 6.67
N ASP A 191 0.03 26.90 7.70
CA ASP A 191 0.57 28.06 8.38
C ASP A 191 1.76 27.61 9.25
N ILE A 192 2.85 28.37 9.19
CA ILE A 192 4.05 28.18 9.99
C ILE A 192 4.01 29.12 11.20
N ASN A 193 3.85 30.44 10.95
CA ASN A 193 3.77 31.51 11.93
C ASN A 193 4.91 31.41 12.96
N SER A 194 6.14 31.32 12.50
CA SER A 194 7.33 31.17 13.33
C SER A 194 8.43 32.14 12.93
N ALA A 195 9.10 32.69 13.92
CA ALA A 195 10.20 33.63 13.77
C ALA A 195 11.56 32.91 13.93
N LEU A 196 12.53 33.28 13.10
CA LEU A 196 13.92 32.88 13.19
C LEU A 196 14.74 34.10 13.63
N GLU A 197 15.17 34.12 14.89
CA GLU A 197 15.83 35.28 15.52
C GLU A 197 17.35 35.20 15.46
N ASN A 198 17.91 33.99 15.36
CA ASN A 198 19.35 33.76 15.42
C ASN A 198 19.78 32.71 14.37
N ILE A 199 21.06 32.79 13.97
CA ILE A 199 21.67 31.71 13.18
C ILE A 199 21.57 30.40 13.95
N GLY A 200 21.07 29.37 13.27
CA GLY A 200 20.83 28.04 13.84
C GLY A 200 19.42 27.84 14.38
N ASP A 201 18.61 28.89 14.51
CA ASP A 201 17.18 28.72 14.83
C ASP A 201 16.52 27.87 13.78
N THR A 202 15.67 26.97 14.25
CA THR A 202 15.03 25.95 13.39
C THR A 202 13.55 25.81 13.71
N VAL A 203 12.75 25.76 12.67
CA VAL A 203 11.33 25.39 12.75
C VAL A 203 11.11 24.05 12.06
N THR A 204 10.24 23.22 12.64
CA THR A 204 9.83 21.94 12.05
C THR A 204 8.33 21.92 11.90
N ILE A 205 7.84 21.55 10.70
CA ILE A 205 6.41 21.47 10.39
C ILE A 205 6.11 20.24 9.55
N ASN A 206 5.01 19.54 9.88
CA ASN A 206 4.49 18.42 9.11
C ASN A 206 3.34 18.91 8.23
N VAL A 207 3.43 18.61 6.94
CA VAL A 207 2.48 19.01 5.91
C VAL A 207 1.87 17.74 5.30
N PRO A 208 0.74 17.24 5.82
CA PRO A 208 -0.03 16.20 5.16
C PRO A 208 -0.65 16.75 3.89
N LEU A 209 -0.88 15.90 2.89
CA LEU A 209 -1.57 16.32 1.68
C LEU A 209 -3.09 16.34 1.91
N ASP A 210 -3.73 17.38 1.40
CA ASP A 210 -5.19 17.48 1.27
C ASP A 210 -5.54 17.33 -0.23
N TYR A 211 -5.17 16.16 -0.77
CA TYR A 211 -5.32 15.85 -2.18
C TYR A 211 -5.97 14.48 -2.37
N HIS A 212 -6.96 14.44 -3.24
CA HIS A 212 -7.64 13.20 -3.59
C HIS A 212 -7.04 12.63 -4.87
N LEU A 213 -6.41 11.45 -4.77
CA LEU A 213 -5.94 10.72 -5.94
C LEU A 213 -7.13 10.19 -6.75
N GLU A 214 -7.08 10.37 -8.07
CA GLU A 214 -8.05 9.79 -8.99
C GLU A 214 -7.90 8.26 -9.07
N GLN A 215 -6.68 7.78 -8.90
CA GLN A 215 -6.33 6.35 -8.90
C GLN A 215 -5.66 5.95 -7.58
N VAL A 216 -5.45 4.66 -7.39
CA VAL A 216 -4.78 4.12 -6.19
C VAL A 216 -3.29 4.46 -6.14
N GLU A 217 -2.70 4.77 -7.30
CA GLU A 217 -1.29 5.15 -7.45
C GLU A 217 -1.15 6.14 -8.61
N GLU A 218 -0.47 7.27 -8.35
CA GLU A 218 -0.19 8.32 -9.33
C GLU A 218 1.24 8.82 -9.17
N VAL A 219 1.87 9.26 -10.25
CA VAL A 219 3.23 9.82 -10.25
C VAL A 219 3.19 11.29 -10.60
N GLY A 220 3.65 12.14 -9.70
CA GLY A 220 3.67 13.60 -9.87
C GLY A 220 4.97 14.26 -9.45
N GLY A 221 5.17 15.49 -9.92
CA GLY A 221 6.20 16.39 -9.40
C GLY A 221 5.59 17.30 -8.34
N LEU A 222 6.38 17.72 -7.35
CA LEU A 222 5.98 18.73 -6.39
C LEU A 222 6.88 19.95 -6.46
N THR A 223 6.29 21.09 -6.09
CA THR A 223 6.98 22.32 -5.78
C THR A 223 6.51 22.75 -4.39
N TYR A 224 7.42 23.08 -3.49
CA TYR A 224 7.02 23.81 -2.30
C TYR A 224 7.22 25.31 -2.52
N GLN A 225 6.32 26.09 -1.94
CA GLN A 225 6.40 27.55 -1.87
C GLN A 225 6.34 27.95 -0.40
N MET A 226 7.26 28.79 0.04
CA MET A 226 7.36 29.29 1.41
C MET A 226 7.21 30.79 1.39
N ASN A 227 6.19 31.30 2.10
CA ASN A 227 5.98 32.72 2.26
C ASN A 227 6.67 33.20 3.53
N TYR A 228 7.38 34.29 3.42
CA TYR A 228 8.17 34.86 4.51
C TYR A 228 8.10 36.37 4.52
N GLU A 229 8.45 36.97 5.66
CA GLU A 229 8.64 38.41 5.78
C GLU A 229 9.84 38.74 6.69
N TYR A 230 10.45 39.89 6.47
CA TYR A 230 11.53 40.42 7.28
C TYR A 230 11.61 41.93 7.14
N ILE A 231 12.30 42.58 8.06
CA ILE A 231 12.60 44.00 8.00
C ILE A 231 14.01 44.20 7.46
N GLN A 232 14.17 45.13 6.51
CA GLN A 232 15.47 45.58 6.02
C GLN A 232 15.69 47.06 6.28
N GLU A 233 16.93 47.40 6.60
CA GLU A 233 17.36 48.79 6.64
C GLU A 233 17.69 49.28 5.23
N VAL A 234 17.00 50.33 4.77
CA VAL A 234 17.27 50.95 3.47
C VAL A 234 17.76 52.38 3.65
N LYS A 235 18.67 52.82 2.78
CA LYS A 235 19.12 54.21 2.77
C LYS A 235 17.93 55.12 2.47
N ASP A 236 17.76 56.14 3.29
CA ASP A 236 16.66 57.12 3.14
C ASP A 236 17.23 58.47 2.62
N GLU A 237 17.52 59.39 3.48
CA GLU A 237 17.96 60.74 3.08
C GLU A 237 19.47 60.88 3.23
N ARG A 238 20.06 61.71 2.32
CA ARG A 238 21.44 62.10 2.47
C ARG A 238 21.54 63.29 3.43
N LEU A 239 22.28 63.08 4.50
CA LEU A 239 22.48 64.10 5.52
C LEU A 239 23.48 65.19 5.07
N PRO A 240 23.50 66.38 5.72
CA PRO A 240 24.38 67.49 5.37
C PRO A 240 25.90 67.17 5.48
N ASP A 241 26.27 66.18 6.33
CA ASP A 241 27.62 65.68 6.49
C ASP A 241 28.06 64.66 5.43
N GLY A 242 27.15 64.33 4.51
CA GLY A 242 27.35 63.40 3.41
C GLY A 242 27.03 61.90 3.74
N SER A 243 26.71 61.60 5.00
CA SER A 243 26.18 60.29 5.40
C SER A 243 24.74 60.10 4.95
N TYR A 244 24.16 58.91 5.21
CA TYR A 244 22.76 58.60 4.94
C TYR A 244 22.03 58.27 6.24
N SER A 245 20.79 58.73 6.35
CA SER A 245 19.85 58.12 7.29
C SER A 245 19.37 56.79 6.75
N TYR A 246 18.87 55.96 7.65
CA TYR A 246 18.27 54.67 7.29
C TYR A 246 16.85 54.59 7.82
N LYS A 247 16.01 53.86 7.13
CA LYS A 247 14.65 53.56 7.57
C LYS A 247 14.40 52.08 7.42
N ASP A 248 13.54 51.56 8.25
CA ASP A 248 13.07 50.18 8.21
C ASP A 248 12.00 50.01 7.12
N GLU A 249 12.16 48.99 6.31
CA GLU A 249 11.20 48.61 5.28
C GLU A 249 10.83 47.11 5.47
N LEU A 250 9.52 46.86 5.57
CA LEU A 250 8.98 45.52 5.65
C LEU A 250 8.95 44.90 4.26
N VAL A 251 9.65 43.78 4.08
CA VAL A 251 9.66 42.96 2.85
C VAL A 251 8.81 41.73 3.07
N ARG A 252 7.90 41.46 2.12
CA ARG A 252 7.11 40.23 2.03
C ARG A 252 7.35 39.61 0.69
N ASP A 253 7.73 38.33 0.68
CA ASP A 253 8.07 37.63 -0.55
C ASP A 253 7.80 36.12 -0.42
N ASP A 254 7.99 35.39 -1.50
CA ASP A 254 7.91 33.92 -1.50
C ASP A 254 9.14 33.29 -2.14
N TYR A 255 9.46 32.12 -1.65
CA TYR A 255 10.50 31.23 -2.21
C TYR A 255 9.85 29.98 -2.75
N GLN A 256 10.24 29.60 -3.96
CA GLN A 256 9.73 28.39 -4.60
C GLN A 256 10.85 27.44 -4.99
N LYS A 257 10.66 26.16 -4.67
CA LYS A 257 11.58 25.10 -5.06
C LYS A 257 10.84 23.89 -5.56
N ARG A 258 11.17 23.46 -6.76
CA ARG A 258 10.70 22.19 -7.31
C ARG A 258 11.52 21.02 -6.75
N PHE A 259 10.85 19.94 -6.36
CA PHE A 259 11.51 18.69 -6.01
C PHE A 259 12.23 18.12 -7.22
N THR A 260 13.45 17.64 -7.01
CA THR A 260 14.31 17.11 -8.09
C THR A 260 13.82 15.77 -8.63
N THR A 261 13.07 15.03 -7.84
CA THR A 261 12.50 13.72 -8.18
C THR A 261 10.99 13.80 -8.28
N LYS A 262 10.42 12.94 -9.12
CA LYS A 262 8.98 12.68 -9.07
C LYS A 262 8.68 11.81 -7.86
N ILE A 263 7.49 11.96 -7.33
CA ILE A 263 6.99 11.22 -6.16
C ILE A 263 5.86 10.33 -6.63
N THR A 264 5.87 9.09 -6.16
CA THR A 264 4.75 8.16 -6.36
C THR A 264 3.80 8.34 -5.19
N PHE A 265 2.62 8.89 -5.45
CA PHE A 265 1.54 9.03 -4.49
C PHE A 265 0.70 7.77 -4.51
N VAL A 266 0.35 7.26 -3.34
CA VAL A 266 -0.50 6.08 -3.18
C VAL A 266 -1.61 6.38 -2.19
N ARG A 267 -2.72 5.64 -2.32
CA ARG A 267 -3.84 5.73 -1.38
C ARG A 267 -4.14 4.34 -0.83
N SER A 268 -3.63 4.06 0.36
CA SER A 268 -3.97 2.83 1.08
C SER A 268 -5.40 2.88 1.61
N GLY A 269 -6.04 1.72 1.72
CA GLY A 269 -7.39 1.58 2.26
C GLY A 269 -7.74 0.13 2.47
N ALA A 270 -8.86 -0.12 3.16
CA ALA A 270 -9.41 -1.47 3.25
C ALA A 270 -9.76 -1.96 1.83
N GLY A 271 -9.29 -3.14 1.49
CA GLY A 271 -9.71 -3.82 0.27
C GLY A 271 -11.23 -4.01 0.30
N THR A 272 -11.91 -3.59 -0.75
CA THR A 272 -13.36 -3.84 -0.93
C THR A 272 -13.63 -5.28 -1.32
#